data_1d362e53fe98ebac3ee18009756ea7bb
#
_entry.id   1d362e53fe98ebac3ee18009756ea7bb
#
_cell.length_a   1.000
_cell.length_b   1.000
_cell.length_c   1.000
_cell.angle_alpha   90.00
_cell.angle_beta   90.00
_cell.angle_gamma   90.00
#
_symmetry.space_group_name_H-M   'P 1'
#
loop_
_entity.id
_entity.type
_entity.pdbx_description
1 polymer ?
#
loop_
_entity_poly.entity_id
_entity_poly.type
_entity_poly.pdbx_seq_one_letter_code
_entity_poly.pdbx_strand_id
1 'polypeptide(L)'
;SYVLIFIGICVITGFSILDFIKNNYNKVKESDLFSKKEEHKEKEVEEKEEKSNKNFMSSISNLFLKEVDEESKPEEQYIVDLKELDQYKTKNDSKVILEDLQKTMELEQIKEEDLIPSNNSSKEYVLPTLDILKPTKNKLKDRNKMVQKVSSILVQTLSEYQVEAQVVDAHIGPSFTQYELTIKTGTKLSKILSLDKELSLSLGVKDVKIEAPIPGKKTVGIEVANDETDMVGLREILEKTPLNKKDNKLLVALGKNVMGLAKFCEINKTPHLLVAGSTGSGKSVCINGIIISILMRAKPDEVKLMLIDPKKVELGIYNGIPHLMRPVVTDPRQASVALQKLVEEMERRFSTFEKNKVKNIEGYNSLDIEKMPYIVCIIDELADLMMVASKEVQASIMR
;
A
#
# COMPACT_ATOMS: atom_id res chain seq x y z
N SER A 1 -5.57 9.28 -13.19
CA SER A 1 -4.63 8.19 -12.80
C SER A 1 -3.18 8.66 -12.67
N TYR A 2 -2.67 9.48 -13.60
CA TYR A 2 -1.27 9.95 -13.57
C TYR A 2 -0.95 10.91 -12.41
N VAL A 3 -1.90 11.68 -11.93
CA VAL A 3 -1.71 12.65 -10.82
C VAL A 3 -1.43 11.95 -9.50
N LEU A 4 -2.12 10.85 -9.21
CA LEU A 4 -1.91 10.08 -7.97
C LEU A 4 -0.57 9.34 -7.95
N ILE A 5 -0.13 8.84 -9.11
CA ILE A 5 1.21 8.24 -9.27
C ILE A 5 2.29 9.30 -9.02
N PHE A 6 2.10 10.52 -9.52
CA PHE A 6 3.03 11.61 -9.33
C PHE A 6 3.13 12.06 -7.87
N ILE A 7 1.99 12.16 -7.17
CA ILE A 7 1.94 12.48 -5.73
C ILE A 7 2.64 11.37 -4.91
N GLY A 8 2.41 10.11 -5.23
CA GLY A 8 3.08 8.98 -4.58
C GLY A 8 4.61 9.01 -4.73
N ILE A 9 5.10 9.35 -5.92
CA ILE A 9 6.54 9.49 -6.18
C ILE A 9 7.14 10.67 -5.40
N CYS A 10 6.44 11.80 -5.30
CA CYS A 10 6.89 12.98 -4.55
C CYS A 10 7.03 12.69 -3.05
N VAL A 11 6.11 11.91 -2.46
CA VAL A 11 6.16 11.52 -1.05
C VAL A 11 7.34 10.58 -0.76
N ILE A 12 7.64 9.66 -1.68
CA ILE A 12 8.76 8.71 -1.53
C ILE A 12 10.12 9.38 -1.68
N THR A 13 10.24 10.40 -2.52
CA THR A 13 11.51 11.06 -2.82
C THR A 13 11.81 12.28 -1.94
N GLY A 14 10.89 12.69 -1.07
CA GLY A 14 11.05 13.89 -0.24
C GLY A 14 11.02 15.21 -1.05
N PHE A 15 10.61 15.15 -2.31
CA PHE A 15 10.49 16.34 -3.17
C PHE A 15 9.26 17.17 -2.79
N SER A 16 9.46 18.43 -2.38
CA SER A 16 8.37 19.35 -2.12
C SER A 16 7.66 19.70 -3.42
N ILE A 17 6.36 19.40 -3.50
CA ILE A 17 5.50 19.76 -4.64
C ILE A 17 5.54 21.28 -4.89
N LEU A 18 5.71 22.09 -3.84
CA LEU A 18 5.81 23.54 -3.91
C LEU A 18 7.10 23.99 -4.62
N ASP A 19 8.21 23.31 -4.42
CA ASP A 19 9.48 23.63 -5.09
C ASP A 19 9.46 23.23 -6.57
N PHE A 20 8.79 22.14 -6.91
CA PHE A 20 8.60 21.72 -8.31
C PHE A 20 7.70 22.72 -9.08
N ILE A 21 6.58 23.15 -8.47
CA ILE A 21 5.69 24.15 -9.07
C ILE A 21 6.40 25.49 -9.22
N LYS A 22 7.16 25.92 -8.21
CA LYS A 22 7.91 27.20 -8.24
C LYS A 22 9.02 27.22 -9.29
N ASN A 23 9.73 26.10 -9.46
CA ASN A 23 10.79 25.96 -10.47
C ASN A 23 10.22 25.91 -11.91
N ASN A 24 9.10 25.23 -12.12
CA ASN A 24 8.43 25.22 -13.42
C ASN A 24 7.76 26.56 -13.75
N TYR A 25 7.18 27.24 -12.76
CA TYR A 25 6.60 28.60 -12.96
C TYR A 25 7.67 29.61 -13.38
N ASN A 26 8.86 29.53 -12.80
CA ASN A 26 9.98 30.41 -13.18
C ASN A 26 10.55 30.07 -14.58
N LYS A 27 10.57 28.81 -15.00
CA LYS A 27 10.97 28.40 -16.36
C LYS A 27 10.00 28.85 -17.46
N VAL A 28 8.69 28.86 -17.17
CA VAL A 28 7.67 29.34 -18.11
C VAL A 28 7.71 30.86 -18.24
N LYS A 29 8.18 31.59 -17.22
CA LYS A 29 8.33 33.05 -17.24
C LYS A 29 9.53 33.54 -18.06
N GLU A 30 10.51 32.67 -18.34
CA GLU A 30 11.68 32.98 -19.16
C GLU A 30 11.53 32.65 -20.66
N SER A 31 10.42 32.05 -21.08
CA SER A 31 10.13 31.78 -22.49
C SER A 31 9.18 32.82 -23.09
N ASP A 32 9.64 34.05 -23.22
CA ASP A 32 8.99 35.15 -23.95
C ASP A 32 8.97 34.91 -25.47
N LEU A 33 8.18 33.94 -25.95
CA LEU A 33 8.04 33.71 -27.41
C LEU A 33 6.60 33.45 -27.91
N PHE A 34 5.56 33.63 -27.09
CA PHE A 34 4.17 33.43 -27.52
C PHE A 34 3.17 34.53 -27.14
N SER A 35 3.61 35.74 -26.86
CA SER A 35 2.71 36.87 -26.62
C SER A 35 2.65 37.80 -27.84
N LYS A 36 1.68 37.56 -28.76
CA LYS A 36 1.13 38.65 -29.63
C LYS A 36 -0.11 38.31 -30.45
N LYS A 37 -0.85 37.23 -30.18
CA LYS A 37 -2.05 36.93 -30.99
C LYS A 37 -3.35 36.58 -30.27
N GLU A 38 -3.42 36.61 -28.95
CA GLU A 38 -4.63 36.17 -28.19
C GLU A 38 -5.26 37.24 -27.27
N GLU A 39 -4.77 38.46 -27.24
CA GLU A 39 -5.26 39.51 -26.30
C GLU A 39 -6.70 39.98 -26.50
N HIS A 40 -7.42 39.58 -27.55
CA HIS A 40 -8.77 40.08 -27.83
C HIS A 40 -9.92 39.08 -27.54
N LYS A 41 -9.62 37.83 -27.16
CA LYS A 41 -10.66 36.83 -26.79
C LYS A 41 -10.75 36.53 -25.30
N GLU A 42 -9.71 36.80 -24.53
CA GLU A 42 -9.68 36.51 -23.07
C GLU A 42 -10.51 37.46 -22.22
N LYS A 43 -10.63 38.73 -22.61
CA LYS A 43 -11.36 39.73 -21.81
C LYS A 43 -12.87 39.50 -21.68
N GLU A 44 -13.51 38.82 -22.62
CA GLU A 44 -14.96 38.51 -22.55
C GLU A 44 -15.26 37.26 -21.75
N VAL A 45 -14.29 36.32 -21.58
CA VAL A 45 -14.46 35.09 -20.81
C VAL A 45 -14.18 35.35 -19.33
N GLU A 46 -13.16 36.13 -18.99
CA GLU A 46 -12.82 36.49 -17.61
C GLU A 46 -13.93 37.29 -16.92
N GLU A 47 -14.61 38.22 -17.60
CA GLU A 47 -15.72 38.98 -17.00
C GLU A 47 -16.96 38.13 -16.68
N LYS A 48 -17.17 37.02 -17.37
CA LYS A 48 -18.27 36.05 -17.10
C LYS A 48 -17.91 35.07 -15.97
N GLU A 49 -16.67 34.64 -15.88
CA GLU A 49 -16.21 33.76 -14.80
C GLU A 49 -16.07 34.51 -13.46
N GLU A 50 -15.62 35.79 -13.48
CA GLU A 50 -15.53 36.60 -12.26
C GLU A 50 -16.91 36.92 -11.64
N LYS A 51 -17.94 37.11 -12.45
CA LYS A 51 -19.32 37.31 -11.97
C LYS A 51 -19.94 36.02 -11.44
N SER A 52 -19.61 34.86 -12.04
CA SER A 52 -20.05 33.56 -11.55
C SER A 52 -19.38 33.17 -10.23
N ASN A 53 -18.08 33.41 -10.09
CA ASN A 53 -17.33 33.13 -8.87
C ASN A 53 -17.70 34.04 -7.69
N LYS A 54 -18.00 35.33 -7.94
CA LYS A 54 -18.47 36.27 -6.89
C LYS A 54 -19.83 35.83 -6.34
N ASN A 55 -20.74 35.38 -7.18
CA ASN A 55 -22.06 34.89 -6.74
C ASN A 55 -21.96 33.55 -5.99
N PHE A 56 -21.04 32.67 -6.36
CA PHE A 56 -20.80 31.42 -5.68
C PHE A 56 -20.15 31.64 -4.30
N MET A 57 -19.14 32.50 -4.21
CA MET A 57 -18.48 32.84 -2.94
C MET A 57 -19.40 33.63 -1.96
N SER A 58 -20.30 34.47 -2.45
CA SER A 58 -21.28 35.15 -1.59
C SER A 58 -22.35 34.19 -1.05
N SER A 59 -22.68 33.14 -1.78
CA SER A 59 -23.60 32.10 -1.32
C SER A 59 -22.97 31.20 -0.25
N ILE A 60 -21.66 30.92 -0.35
CA ILE A 60 -20.91 30.15 0.66
C ILE A 60 -20.67 30.98 1.93
N SER A 61 -20.33 32.27 1.83
CA SER A 61 -20.11 33.09 3.01
C SER A 61 -21.38 33.27 3.84
N ASN A 62 -22.56 33.33 3.21
CA ASN A 62 -23.84 33.44 3.92
C ASN A 62 -24.25 32.11 4.60
N LEU A 63 -23.64 30.98 4.26
CA LEU A 63 -23.87 29.69 4.90
C LEU A 63 -23.02 29.49 6.17
N PHE A 64 -21.87 30.21 6.29
CA PHE A 64 -20.89 30.02 7.35
C PHE A 64 -20.83 31.15 8.40
N LEU A 65 -21.57 32.26 8.22
CA LEU A 65 -21.60 33.37 9.18
C LEU A 65 -22.99 33.44 9.85
N LYS A 66 -23.31 32.44 10.68
CA LYS A 66 -24.16 32.61 11.85
C LYS A 66 -23.28 32.44 13.06
N GLU A 67 -23.00 33.54 13.72
CA GLU A 67 -22.33 33.60 15.00
C GLU A 67 -23.04 32.68 16.02
N VAL A 68 -22.27 31.86 16.70
CA VAL A 68 -22.69 31.10 17.87
C VAL A 68 -22.11 31.80 19.07
N ASP A 69 -22.96 32.47 19.85
CA ASP A 69 -22.63 32.93 21.19
C ASP A 69 -22.45 31.70 22.11
N GLU A 70 -21.32 31.72 22.83
CA GLU A 70 -21.01 30.72 23.86
C GLU A 70 -21.90 30.95 25.08
N GLU A 71 -22.74 29.97 25.43
CA GLU A 71 -23.02 29.66 26.83
C GLU A 71 -23.48 28.18 26.99
N SER A 72 -22.82 27.56 27.95
CA SER A 72 -22.92 26.16 28.36
C SER A 72 -24.32 25.70 28.77
N LYS A 73 -24.75 24.50 28.29
CA LYS A 73 -25.51 23.48 29.08
C LYS A 73 -25.78 22.20 28.28
N PRO A 74 -26.31 21.12 28.93
CA PRO A 74 -25.87 19.74 28.68
C PRO A 74 -26.71 18.99 27.63
N GLU A 75 -26.20 17.81 27.28
CA GLU A 75 -26.78 16.80 26.38
C GLU A 75 -28.32 16.73 26.38
N GLU A 76 -28.95 17.20 25.30
CA GLU A 76 -30.34 16.88 24.98
C GLU A 76 -30.38 15.92 23.77
N GLN A 77 -31.03 14.79 24.02
CA GLN A 77 -31.41 13.82 23.00
C GLN A 77 -32.21 14.52 21.91
N TYR A 78 -31.72 14.50 20.67
CA TYR A 78 -32.49 14.95 19.52
C TYR A 78 -33.63 13.97 19.24
N ILE A 79 -34.82 14.29 19.78
CA ILE A 79 -36.07 13.70 19.32
C ILE A 79 -36.48 14.48 18.07
N VAL A 80 -36.28 13.88 16.91
CA VAL A 80 -36.79 14.42 15.65
C VAL A 80 -38.31 14.26 15.63
N ASP A 81 -39.05 15.38 15.69
CA ASP A 81 -40.49 15.39 15.55
C ASP A 81 -40.86 15.07 14.10
N LEU A 82 -41.41 13.86 13.88
CA LEU A 82 -41.79 13.31 12.58
C LEU A 82 -42.90 14.13 11.87
N LYS A 83 -43.45 15.16 12.50
CA LYS A 83 -44.49 16.01 11.91
C LYS A 83 -43.99 17.12 11.00
N GLU A 84 -42.71 17.52 11.07
CA GLU A 84 -42.15 18.52 10.18
C GLU A 84 -41.69 17.97 8.81
N LEU A 85 -41.59 16.66 8.67
CA LEU A 85 -41.13 16.01 7.41
C LEU A 85 -42.23 15.88 6.33
N ASP A 86 -43.48 16.19 6.66
CA ASP A 86 -44.60 16.08 5.70
C ASP A 86 -44.68 17.21 4.65
N GLN A 87 -43.83 18.25 4.75
CA GLN A 87 -43.79 19.37 3.80
C GLN A 87 -42.83 19.18 2.60
N TYR A 88 -42.01 18.13 2.57
CA TYR A 88 -41.08 17.84 1.49
C TYR A 88 -41.39 16.58 0.71
N LYS A 89 -42.65 16.38 0.34
CA LYS A 89 -43.06 15.22 -0.52
C LYS A 89 -42.96 15.55 -2.00
N THR A 90 -41.82 15.24 -2.60
CA THR A 90 -41.79 14.70 -3.97
C THR A 90 -41.60 13.19 -3.86
N LYS A 91 -42.51 12.42 -4.48
CA LYS A 91 -42.74 10.98 -4.22
C LYS A 91 -41.60 9.99 -4.48
N ASN A 92 -40.43 10.41 -4.98
CA ASN A 92 -39.29 9.53 -5.29
C ASN A 92 -38.12 9.65 -4.33
N ASP A 93 -37.92 10.79 -3.66
CA ASP A 93 -36.75 11.00 -2.80
C ASP A 93 -36.94 10.41 -1.38
N SER A 94 -38.17 10.34 -0.91
CA SER A 94 -38.48 9.82 0.44
C SER A 94 -38.17 8.33 0.63
N LYS A 95 -38.22 7.53 -0.44
CA LYS A 95 -37.92 6.08 -0.36
C LYS A 95 -36.41 5.83 -0.25
N VAL A 96 -35.62 6.60 -0.96
CA VAL A 96 -34.15 6.54 -0.90
C VAL A 96 -33.62 7.01 0.45
N ILE A 97 -34.20 8.09 1.00
CA ILE A 97 -33.82 8.63 2.32
C ILE A 97 -34.21 7.66 3.45
N LEU A 98 -35.36 7.01 3.37
CA LEU A 98 -35.79 6.01 4.36
C LEU A 98 -34.95 4.73 4.28
N GLU A 99 -34.58 4.27 3.09
CA GLU A 99 -33.66 3.13 2.92
C GLU A 99 -32.24 3.46 3.42
N ASP A 100 -31.77 4.69 3.21
CA ASP A 100 -30.48 5.14 3.73
C ASP A 100 -30.49 5.33 5.27
N LEU A 101 -31.57 5.84 5.85
CA LEU A 101 -31.73 5.96 7.30
C LEU A 101 -31.88 4.59 7.98
N GLN A 102 -32.65 3.66 7.40
CA GLN A 102 -32.76 2.29 7.93
C GLN A 102 -31.41 1.57 7.86
N LYS A 103 -30.67 1.75 6.77
CA LYS A 103 -29.33 1.19 6.61
C LYS A 103 -28.31 1.81 7.58
N THR A 104 -28.44 3.09 7.89
CA THR A 104 -27.61 3.78 8.89
C THR A 104 -27.92 3.29 10.31
N MET A 105 -29.20 3.08 10.63
CA MET A 105 -29.64 2.52 11.93
C MET A 105 -29.23 1.04 12.09
N GLU A 106 -29.21 0.24 11.02
CA GLU A 106 -28.65 -1.11 11.03
C GLU A 106 -27.12 -1.11 11.22
N LEU A 107 -26.42 -0.07 10.75
CA LEU A 107 -24.99 0.11 10.94
C LEU A 107 -24.60 0.49 12.38
N GLU A 108 -25.46 1.25 13.09
CA GLU A 108 -25.26 1.59 14.51
C GLU A 108 -25.48 0.40 15.46
N GLN A 109 -26.15 -0.67 15.01
CA GLN A 109 -26.36 -1.89 15.80
C GLN A 109 -25.22 -2.92 15.74
N ILE A 110 -24.03 -2.55 15.24
CA ILE A 110 -22.83 -3.40 15.39
C ILE A 110 -22.46 -3.36 16.89
N LYS A 111 -22.94 -4.35 17.66
CA LYS A 111 -22.60 -4.49 19.06
C LYS A 111 -21.12 -4.73 19.24
N GLU A 112 -20.55 -4.23 20.33
CA GLU A 112 -19.12 -4.50 20.69
C GLU A 112 -18.80 -6.01 20.73
N GLU A 113 -19.80 -6.85 21.03
CA GLU A 113 -19.70 -8.31 21.03
C GLU A 113 -19.39 -8.91 19.64
N ASP A 114 -19.67 -8.19 18.53
CA ASP A 114 -19.37 -8.65 17.17
C ASP A 114 -17.92 -8.43 16.75
N LEU A 115 -17.15 -7.68 17.52
CA LEU A 115 -15.73 -7.38 17.21
C LEU A 115 -14.75 -8.32 17.89
N ILE A 116 -15.17 -9.02 18.94
CA ILE A 116 -14.33 -10.00 19.65
C ILE A 116 -15.12 -11.30 19.70
N PRO A 117 -14.88 -12.26 18.81
CA PRO A 117 -15.50 -13.57 18.93
C PRO A 117 -15.13 -14.15 20.29
N SER A 118 -16.11 -14.35 21.17
CA SER A 118 -15.91 -15.08 22.41
C SER A 118 -15.31 -16.44 22.06
N ASN A 119 -14.14 -16.73 22.59
CA ASN A 119 -13.41 -17.99 22.43
C ASN A 119 -14.18 -19.14 23.07
N ASN A 120 -15.24 -19.62 22.43
CA ASN A 120 -15.97 -20.82 22.86
C ASN A 120 -15.63 -22.04 21.98
N SER A 121 -14.37 -22.22 21.61
CA SER A 121 -13.92 -23.51 21.09
C SER A 121 -12.83 -24.08 21.99
N SER A 122 -13.21 -25.06 22.81
CA SER A 122 -12.34 -25.85 23.70
C SER A 122 -11.37 -26.78 22.94
N LYS A 123 -11.16 -26.57 21.66
CA LYS A 123 -10.18 -27.35 20.88
C LYS A 123 -8.87 -26.55 20.80
N GLU A 124 -7.80 -27.17 21.30
CA GLU A 124 -6.44 -26.62 21.16
C GLU A 124 -6.14 -26.38 19.66
N TYR A 125 -5.86 -25.11 19.31
CA TYR A 125 -5.51 -24.73 17.93
C TYR A 125 -4.09 -25.21 17.61
N VAL A 126 -3.96 -26.04 16.58
CA VAL A 126 -2.68 -26.55 16.08
C VAL A 126 -2.27 -25.76 14.85
N LEU A 127 -1.06 -25.19 14.85
CA LEU A 127 -0.53 -24.47 13.69
C LEU A 127 -0.38 -25.39 12.49
N PRO A 128 -0.72 -24.93 11.28
CA PRO A 128 -0.50 -25.68 10.05
C PRO A 128 0.99 -26.01 9.84
N THR A 129 1.30 -27.18 9.30
CA THR A 129 2.67 -27.55 8.92
C THR A 129 2.98 -27.08 7.49
N LEU A 130 4.28 -26.90 7.19
CA LEU A 130 4.72 -26.48 5.85
C LEU A 130 4.36 -27.48 4.74
N ASP A 131 4.02 -28.72 5.09
CA ASP A 131 3.66 -29.78 4.12
C ASP A 131 2.35 -29.51 3.39
N ILE A 132 1.48 -28.65 3.94
CA ILE A 132 0.26 -28.18 3.27
C ILE A 132 0.61 -27.37 2.02
N LEU A 133 1.76 -26.68 2.02
CA LEU A 133 2.21 -25.87 0.90
C LEU A 133 2.96 -26.73 -0.12
N LYS A 134 2.58 -26.57 -1.39
CA LYS A 134 3.22 -27.32 -2.49
C LYS A 134 4.70 -26.92 -2.62
N PRO A 135 5.63 -27.89 -2.76
CA PRO A 135 7.03 -27.59 -3.07
C PRO A 135 7.14 -26.99 -4.48
N THR A 136 8.03 -26.03 -4.65
CA THR A 136 8.33 -25.45 -5.96
C THR A 136 9.25 -26.39 -6.73
N LYS A 137 8.82 -26.83 -7.91
CA LYS A 137 9.66 -27.61 -8.84
C LYS A 137 10.29 -26.66 -9.86
N ASN A 138 11.42 -26.05 -9.51
CA ASN A 138 12.20 -25.33 -10.50
C ASN A 138 13.04 -26.34 -11.29
N LYS A 139 12.92 -26.31 -12.63
CA LYS A 139 13.80 -27.10 -13.49
C LYS A 139 15.21 -26.51 -13.39
N LEU A 140 16.17 -27.29 -12.95
CA LEU A 140 17.59 -26.94 -13.04
C LEU A 140 17.94 -26.86 -14.53
N LYS A 141 17.86 -25.65 -15.09
CA LYS A 141 18.37 -25.40 -16.44
C LYS A 141 19.81 -24.94 -16.35
N ASP A 142 20.61 -25.39 -17.28
CA ASP A 142 21.99 -24.90 -17.42
C ASP A 142 21.95 -23.44 -17.92
N ARG A 143 21.87 -22.50 -16.97
CA ARG A 143 21.85 -21.06 -17.25
C ARG A 143 23.25 -20.49 -17.52
N ASN A 144 24.30 -21.29 -17.34
CA ASN A 144 25.68 -20.81 -17.51
C ASN A 144 25.95 -20.34 -18.93
N LYS A 145 25.42 -21.05 -19.94
CA LYS A 145 25.55 -20.63 -21.36
C LYS A 145 24.87 -19.29 -21.64
N MET A 146 23.70 -19.06 -21.04
CA MET A 146 22.97 -17.79 -21.17
C MET A 146 23.72 -16.67 -20.48
N VAL A 147 24.23 -16.90 -19.27
CA VAL A 147 25.04 -15.92 -18.53
C VAL A 147 26.27 -15.53 -19.34
N GLN A 148 27.02 -16.48 -19.92
CA GLN A 148 28.18 -16.20 -20.76
C GLN A 148 27.80 -15.39 -22.01
N LYS A 149 26.71 -15.76 -22.70
CA LYS A 149 26.23 -15.02 -23.89
C LYS A 149 25.91 -13.58 -23.54
N VAL A 150 25.10 -13.34 -22.52
CA VAL A 150 24.70 -11.99 -22.09
C VAL A 150 25.90 -11.20 -21.60
N SER A 151 26.82 -11.82 -20.83
CA SER A 151 28.07 -11.17 -20.40
C SER A 151 28.89 -10.68 -21.57
N SER A 152 29.04 -11.49 -22.63
CA SER A 152 29.80 -11.10 -23.83
C SER A 152 29.14 -9.91 -24.55
N ILE A 153 27.82 -9.90 -24.70
CA ILE A 153 27.07 -8.79 -25.31
C ILE A 153 27.23 -7.52 -24.48
N LEU A 154 27.09 -7.59 -23.14
CA LEU A 154 27.26 -6.45 -22.25
C LEU A 154 28.65 -5.80 -22.40
N VAL A 155 29.70 -6.61 -22.34
CA VAL A 155 31.08 -6.13 -22.46
C VAL A 155 31.34 -5.52 -23.84
N GLN A 156 30.88 -6.18 -24.91
CA GLN A 156 31.03 -5.69 -26.28
C GLN A 156 30.32 -4.35 -26.46
N THR A 157 29.04 -4.27 -26.08
CA THR A 157 28.24 -3.03 -26.23
C THR A 157 28.87 -1.88 -25.44
N LEU A 158 29.25 -2.11 -24.17
CA LEU A 158 29.92 -1.08 -23.37
C LEU A 158 31.22 -0.60 -24.03
N SER A 159 32.00 -1.52 -24.61
CA SER A 159 33.26 -1.17 -25.35
C SER A 159 33.01 -0.31 -26.60
N GLU A 160 31.93 -0.59 -27.36
CA GLU A 160 31.52 0.22 -28.52
C GLU A 160 31.18 1.67 -28.12
N TYR A 161 30.69 1.87 -26.91
CA TYR A 161 30.45 3.20 -26.32
C TYR A 161 31.64 3.71 -25.50
N GLN A 162 32.86 3.15 -25.70
CA GLN A 162 34.08 3.58 -25.01
C GLN A 162 33.97 3.48 -23.48
N VAL A 163 33.34 2.44 -22.98
CA VAL A 163 33.29 2.06 -21.56
C VAL A 163 34.00 0.71 -21.43
N GLU A 164 35.24 0.72 -20.92
CA GLU A 164 35.98 -0.51 -20.64
C GLU A 164 35.44 -1.13 -19.35
N ALA A 165 34.78 -2.29 -19.47
CA ALA A 165 34.16 -3.03 -18.37
C ALA A 165 34.46 -4.52 -18.47
N GLN A 166 34.43 -5.22 -17.33
CA GLN A 166 34.55 -6.68 -17.26
C GLN A 166 33.47 -7.22 -16.30
N VAL A 167 32.75 -8.27 -16.70
CA VAL A 167 31.84 -8.97 -15.83
C VAL A 167 32.66 -9.84 -14.87
N VAL A 168 32.51 -9.60 -13.57
CA VAL A 168 33.22 -10.32 -12.50
C VAL A 168 32.34 -11.36 -11.84
N ASP A 169 31.02 -11.17 -11.82
CA ASP A 169 30.06 -12.12 -11.25
C ASP A 169 28.69 -11.95 -11.92
N ALA A 170 27.85 -12.99 -11.78
CA ALA A 170 26.47 -12.98 -12.25
C ALA A 170 25.55 -13.68 -11.25
N HIS A 171 24.65 -12.91 -10.64
CA HIS A 171 23.70 -13.41 -9.66
C HIS A 171 22.36 -13.73 -10.34
N ILE A 172 22.03 -15.01 -10.44
CA ILE A 172 20.81 -15.48 -11.11
C ILE A 172 19.65 -15.45 -10.13
N GLY A 173 18.75 -14.47 -10.32
CA GLY A 173 17.47 -14.37 -9.59
C GLY A 173 16.32 -15.07 -10.31
N PRO A 174 15.12 -15.06 -9.73
CA PRO A 174 13.95 -15.75 -10.32
C PRO A 174 13.45 -15.11 -11.62
N SER A 175 13.49 -13.78 -11.75
CA SER A 175 12.99 -13.04 -12.90
C SER A 175 14.05 -12.25 -13.63
N PHE A 176 15.15 -11.92 -12.94
CA PHE A 176 16.28 -11.11 -13.46
C PHE A 176 17.59 -11.77 -13.08
N THR A 177 18.60 -11.56 -13.91
CA THR A 177 19.99 -11.86 -13.57
C THR A 177 20.72 -10.54 -13.42
N GLN A 178 21.40 -10.32 -12.28
CA GLN A 178 22.25 -9.17 -12.04
C GLN A 178 23.68 -9.53 -12.43
N TYR A 179 24.22 -8.83 -13.43
CA TYR A 179 25.61 -8.91 -13.85
C TYR A 179 26.40 -7.85 -13.10
N GLU A 180 27.42 -8.27 -12.36
CA GLU A 180 28.30 -7.38 -11.61
C GLU A 180 29.54 -7.08 -12.46
N LEU A 181 29.79 -5.80 -12.72
CA LEU A 181 30.90 -5.35 -13.59
C LEU A 181 31.87 -4.46 -12.83
N THR A 182 33.13 -4.70 -13.09
CA THR A 182 34.18 -3.72 -12.80
C THR A 182 34.36 -2.80 -14.00
N ILE A 183 34.70 -1.54 -13.73
CA ILE A 183 34.83 -0.50 -14.72
C ILE A 183 36.23 0.13 -14.58
N LYS A 184 36.82 0.50 -15.69
CA LYS A 184 38.11 1.19 -15.71
C LYS A 184 38.04 2.47 -14.88
N THR A 185 39.05 2.67 -14.02
CA THR A 185 39.18 3.86 -13.20
C THR A 185 39.20 5.13 -14.06
N GLY A 186 38.39 6.12 -13.65
CA GLY A 186 38.25 7.39 -14.39
C GLY A 186 37.02 7.43 -15.33
N THR A 187 36.30 6.33 -15.53
CA THR A 187 35.07 6.33 -16.29
C THR A 187 33.94 7.01 -15.43
N LYS A 188 33.23 7.97 -16.03
CA LYS A 188 32.11 8.65 -15.38
C LYS A 188 30.94 7.70 -15.27
N LEU A 189 30.38 7.49 -14.07
CA LEU A 189 29.20 6.64 -13.84
C LEU A 189 27.95 7.12 -14.61
N SER A 190 27.79 8.44 -14.79
CA SER A 190 26.72 9.00 -15.59
C SER A 190 26.72 8.52 -17.05
N LYS A 191 27.90 8.24 -17.61
CA LYS A 191 28.00 7.68 -18.97
C LYS A 191 27.41 6.28 -19.05
N ILE A 192 27.59 5.46 -18.01
CA ILE A 192 27.07 4.11 -17.96
C ILE A 192 25.57 4.12 -17.71
N LEU A 193 25.10 4.97 -16.77
CA LEU A 193 23.68 5.12 -16.46
C LEU A 193 22.85 5.58 -17.67
N SER A 194 23.46 6.31 -18.62
CA SER A 194 22.78 6.75 -19.82
C SER A 194 22.70 5.72 -20.94
N LEU A 195 23.30 4.53 -20.78
CA LEU A 195 23.32 3.46 -21.79
C LEU A 195 22.24 2.40 -21.59
N ASP A 196 21.24 2.67 -20.78
CA ASP A 196 20.15 1.72 -20.47
C ASP A 196 19.38 1.29 -21.73
N LYS A 197 19.13 2.21 -22.66
CA LYS A 197 18.41 1.96 -23.92
C LYS A 197 19.27 1.20 -24.93
N GLU A 198 20.53 1.56 -25.07
CA GLU A 198 21.47 0.92 -25.97
C GLU A 198 21.73 -0.54 -25.55
N LEU A 199 21.90 -0.77 -24.24
CA LEU A 199 22.04 -2.11 -23.69
C LEU A 199 20.75 -2.92 -23.87
N SER A 200 19.58 -2.32 -23.64
CA SER A 200 18.29 -2.98 -23.88
C SER A 200 18.15 -3.43 -25.32
N LEU A 201 18.51 -2.56 -26.27
CA LEU A 201 18.46 -2.85 -27.71
C LEU A 201 19.43 -3.99 -28.08
N SER A 202 20.69 -3.92 -27.63
CA SER A 202 21.70 -4.94 -27.95
C SER A 202 21.37 -6.32 -27.37
N LEU A 203 20.70 -6.36 -26.23
CA LEU A 203 20.25 -7.59 -25.56
C LEU A 203 18.91 -8.09 -26.07
N GLY A 204 18.14 -7.27 -26.82
CA GLY A 204 16.80 -7.60 -27.28
C GLY A 204 15.78 -7.70 -26.14
N VAL A 205 15.96 -6.97 -25.04
CA VAL A 205 15.05 -6.93 -23.89
C VAL A 205 14.32 -5.59 -23.83
N LYS A 206 13.18 -5.56 -23.13
CA LYS A 206 12.36 -4.35 -23.03
C LYS A 206 13.08 -3.25 -22.27
N ASP A 207 13.65 -3.58 -21.11
CA ASP A 207 14.32 -2.63 -20.23
C ASP A 207 15.50 -3.32 -19.51
N VAL A 208 16.53 -2.56 -19.22
CA VAL A 208 17.68 -2.94 -18.40
C VAL A 208 17.78 -1.94 -17.25
N LYS A 209 17.98 -2.43 -16.03
CA LYS A 209 18.22 -1.54 -14.88
C LYS A 209 19.69 -1.53 -14.52
N ILE A 210 20.26 -0.32 -14.44
CA ILE A 210 21.67 -0.11 -14.08
C ILE A 210 21.75 0.47 -12.67
N GLU A 211 22.49 -0.18 -11.79
CA GLU A 211 22.79 0.24 -10.43
C GLU A 211 24.27 0.59 -10.30
N ALA A 212 24.58 1.88 -10.24
CA ALA A 212 25.97 2.35 -10.27
C ALA A 212 26.23 3.40 -9.17
N PRO A 213 26.98 3.06 -8.12
CA PRO A 213 27.53 1.74 -7.78
C PRO A 213 26.51 0.81 -7.09
N ILE A 214 26.79 -0.49 -7.04
CA ILE A 214 26.04 -1.41 -6.16
C ILE A 214 26.30 -1.00 -4.70
N PRO A 215 25.27 -0.86 -3.83
CA PRO A 215 25.43 -0.49 -2.44
C PRO A 215 26.43 -1.39 -1.69
N GLY A 216 27.44 -0.74 -1.09
CA GLY A 216 28.50 -1.45 -0.36
C GLY A 216 29.60 -2.09 -1.23
N LYS A 217 29.55 -1.93 -2.56
CA LYS A 217 30.55 -2.44 -3.51
C LYS A 217 31.15 -1.33 -4.36
N LYS A 218 32.31 -1.61 -5.01
CA LYS A 218 32.95 -0.72 -5.98
C LYS A 218 32.67 -1.13 -7.43
N THR A 219 31.58 -1.83 -7.65
CA THR A 219 31.15 -2.44 -8.91
C THR A 219 29.82 -1.86 -9.36
N VAL A 220 29.51 -2.04 -10.64
CA VAL A 220 28.23 -1.66 -11.24
C VAL A 220 27.42 -2.92 -11.48
N GLY A 221 26.12 -2.87 -11.13
CA GLY A 221 25.16 -3.93 -11.41
C GLY A 221 24.33 -3.60 -12.64
N ILE A 222 24.17 -4.58 -13.54
CA ILE A 222 23.24 -4.51 -14.66
C ILE A 222 22.26 -5.65 -14.52
N GLU A 223 20.99 -5.31 -14.26
CA GLU A 223 19.89 -6.28 -14.14
C GLU A 223 19.24 -6.50 -15.51
N VAL A 224 19.27 -7.73 -15.98
CA VAL A 224 18.71 -8.15 -17.26
C VAL A 224 17.60 -9.17 -16.99
N ALA A 225 16.45 -9.00 -17.63
CA ALA A 225 15.33 -9.95 -17.51
C ALA A 225 15.74 -11.34 -18.01
N ASN A 226 15.36 -12.38 -17.29
CA ASN A 226 15.56 -13.75 -17.73
C ASN A 226 14.57 -14.11 -18.84
N ASP A 227 14.97 -14.91 -19.81
CA ASP A 227 14.09 -15.42 -20.88
C ASP A 227 12.90 -16.22 -20.30
N GLU A 228 13.16 -16.95 -19.21
CA GLU A 228 12.14 -17.66 -18.46
C GLU A 228 12.21 -17.28 -16.99
N THR A 229 11.06 -16.97 -16.40
CA THR A 229 10.94 -16.66 -14.98
C THR A 229 10.77 -17.93 -14.16
N ASP A 230 11.45 -18.04 -13.01
CA ASP A 230 11.22 -19.11 -12.05
C ASP A 230 10.03 -18.77 -11.15
N MET A 231 9.24 -19.78 -10.87
CA MET A 231 8.19 -19.66 -9.88
C MET A 231 8.80 -19.62 -8.47
N VAL A 232 8.42 -18.61 -7.69
CA VAL A 232 8.83 -18.48 -6.28
C VAL A 232 7.69 -19.00 -5.41
N GLY A 233 7.86 -20.19 -4.83
CA GLY A 233 6.85 -20.78 -3.96
C GLY A 233 6.96 -20.28 -2.52
N LEU A 234 5.82 -20.04 -1.88
CA LEU A 234 5.77 -19.56 -0.49
C LEU A 234 6.46 -20.53 0.49
N ARG A 235 6.31 -21.85 0.28
CA ARG A 235 6.99 -22.90 1.09
C ARG A 235 8.50 -22.67 1.12
N GLU A 236 9.11 -22.50 -0.03
CA GLU A 236 10.56 -22.32 -0.16
C GLU A 236 11.06 -21.08 0.61
N ILE A 237 10.26 -20.02 0.64
CA ILE A 237 10.61 -18.82 1.39
C ILE A 237 10.47 -19.08 2.89
N LEU A 238 9.34 -19.65 3.34
CA LEU A 238 9.08 -19.91 4.76
C LEU A 238 10.10 -20.89 5.38
N GLU A 239 10.56 -21.88 4.62
CA GLU A 239 11.64 -22.81 5.04
C GLU A 239 12.95 -22.07 5.36
N LYS A 240 13.20 -20.93 4.69
CA LYS A 240 14.37 -20.08 4.89
C LYS A 240 14.17 -18.99 5.95
N THR A 241 13.15 -19.11 6.80
CA THR A 241 12.92 -18.17 7.91
C THR A 241 14.16 -18.08 8.81
N PRO A 242 14.71 -16.87 9.06
CA PRO A 242 15.87 -16.70 9.93
C PRO A 242 15.59 -17.19 11.35
N LEU A 243 16.53 -17.92 11.95
CA LEU A 243 16.36 -18.51 13.28
C LEU A 243 16.04 -17.48 14.36
N ASN A 244 16.69 -16.32 14.29
CA ASN A 244 16.50 -15.21 15.25
C ASN A 244 15.16 -14.47 15.09
N LYS A 245 14.34 -14.83 14.08
CA LYS A 245 13.03 -14.22 13.80
C LYS A 245 11.88 -15.21 13.82
N LYS A 246 12.13 -16.47 14.23
CA LYS A 246 11.10 -17.53 14.23
C LYS A 246 9.91 -17.18 15.12
N ASP A 247 10.16 -16.52 16.24
CA ASP A 247 9.13 -16.18 17.23
C ASP A 247 8.30 -14.93 16.86
N ASN A 248 8.75 -14.16 15.84
CA ASN A 248 7.99 -13.00 15.39
C ASN A 248 6.74 -13.44 14.62
N LYS A 249 5.56 -13.26 15.24
CA LYS A 249 4.24 -13.65 14.71
C LYS A 249 3.84 -12.85 13.47
N LEU A 250 4.39 -11.65 13.31
CA LEU A 250 4.11 -10.73 12.21
C LEU A 250 5.26 -10.64 11.18
N LEU A 251 6.12 -11.66 11.14
CA LEU A 251 7.12 -11.82 10.08
C LEU A 251 6.48 -12.45 8.85
N VAL A 252 6.39 -11.73 7.74
CA VAL A 252 5.76 -12.21 6.50
C VAL A 252 6.79 -12.42 5.40
N ALA A 253 6.57 -13.43 4.56
CA ALA A 253 7.39 -13.73 3.41
C ALA A 253 7.03 -12.81 2.25
N LEU A 254 8.03 -12.13 1.65
CA LEU A 254 7.83 -11.30 0.46
C LEU A 254 8.22 -12.01 -0.84
N GLY A 255 9.20 -12.91 -0.80
CA GLY A 255 9.72 -13.59 -1.98
C GLY A 255 11.24 -13.67 -2.00
N LYS A 256 11.84 -13.57 -3.19
CA LYS A 256 13.29 -13.54 -3.39
C LYS A 256 13.73 -12.19 -3.95
N ASN A 257 14.92 -11.74 -3.55
CA ASN A 257 15.56 -10.60 -4.21
C ASN A 257 16.22 -11.02 -5.53
N VAL A 258 16.85 -10.07 -6.23
CA VAL A 258 17.57 -10.31 -7.49
C VAL A 258 18.72 -11.32 -7.35
N MET A 259 19.26 -11.50 -6.16
CA MET A 259 20.28 -12.51 -5.85
C MET A 259 19.69 -13.88 -5.48
N GLY A 260 18.36 -14.09 -5.62
CA GLY A 260 17.70 -15.34 -5.27
C GLY A 260 17.54 -15.62 -3.76
N LEU A 261 17.91 -14.65 -2.90
CA LEU A 261 17.83 -14.79 -1.44
C LEU A 261 16.41 -14.49 -0.95
N ALA A 262 15.90 -15.29 -0.02
CA ALA A 262 14.59 -15.08 0.61
C ALA A 262 14.55 -13.74 1.37
N LYS A 263 13.46 -13.00 1.20
CA LYS A 263 13.19 -11.72 1.85
C LYS A 263 11.90 -11.77 2.64
N PHE A 264 11.94 -11.13 3.81
CA PHE A 264 10.85 -11.04 4.75
C PHE A 264 10.61 -9.60 5.16
N CYS A 265 9.38 -9.31 5.60
CA CYS A 265 9.01 -8.04 6.23
C CYS A 265 8.48 -8.31 7.64
N GLU A 266 8.85 -7.46 8.58
CA GLU A 266 8.31 -7.45 9.95
C GLU A 266 7.22 -6.37 10.01
N ILE A 267 5.94 -6.77 9.84
CA ILE A 267 4.82 -5.82 9.76
C ILE A 267 4.71 -4.98 11.06
N ASN A 268 5.00 -5.58 12.22
CA ASN A 268 4.99 -4.86 13.50
C ASN A 268 6.01 -3.72 13.62
N LYS A 269 6.97 -3.65 12.70
CA LYS A 269 7.96 -2.55 12.64
C LYS A 269 7.61 -1.47 11.61
N THR A 270 6.51 -1.63 10.90
CA THR A 270 6.03 -0.65 9.93
C THR A 270 4.69 -0.09 10.43
N PRO A 271 4.49 1.24 10.48
CA PRO A 271 3.20 1.81 10.84
C PRO A 271 2.09 1.32 9.90
N HIS A 272 2.35 1.40 8.59
CA HIS A 272 1.50 0.89 7.53
C HIS A 272 2.36 0.31 6.41
N LEU A 273 1.84 -0.72 5.73
CA LEU A 273 2.46 -1.32 4.54
C LEU A 273 1.55 -1.09 3.34
N LEU A 274 2.01 -0.29 2.39
CA LEU A 274 1.31 -0.08 1.13
C LEU A 274 1.84 -1.04 0.07
N VAL A 275 0.95 -1.89 -0.46
CA VAL A 275 1.24 -2.78 -1.59
C VAL A 275 0.54 -2.22 -2.83
N ALA A 276 1.32 -1.78 -3.82
CA ALA A 276 0.81 -1.22 -5.06
C ALA A 276 1.35 -1.97 -6.27
N GLY A 277 0.53 -2.05 -7.33
CA GLY A 277 0.92 -2.69 -8.57
C GLY A 277 -0.17 -2.60 -9.63
N SER A 278 0.21 -2.67 -10.91
CA SER A 278 -0.74 -2.78 -12.02
C SER A 278 -1.43 -4.14 -12.03
N THR A 279 -2.53 -4.27 -12.76
CA THR A 279 -3.21 -5.57 -12.94
C THR A 279 -2.22 -6.61 -13.45
N GLY A 280 -2.20 -7.77 -12.81
CA GLY A 280 -1.27 -8.86 -13.15
C GLY A 280 0.15 -8.73 -12.56
N SER A 281 0.46 -7.65 -11.80
CA SER A 281 1.77 -7.48 -11.15
C SER A 281 2.02 -8.41 -9.96
N GLY A 282 0.98 -9.12 -9.49
CA GLY A 282 1.07 -10.02 -8.33
C GLY A 282 0.64 -9.40 -6.99
N LYS A 283 -0.08 -8.25 -6.98
CA LYS A 283 -0.60 -7.63 -5.76
C LYS A 283 -1.38 -8.63 -4.90
N SER A 284 -2.37 -9.30 -5.48
CA SER A 284 -3.19 -10.30 -4.77
C SER A 284 -2.37 -11.50 -4.29
N VAL A 285 -1.39 -11.95 -5.07
CA VAL A 285 -0.46 -13.02 -4.68
C VAL A 285 0.37 -12.59 -3.46
N CYS A 286 0.84 -11.33 -3.43
CA CYS A 286 1.57 -10.79 -2.29
C CYS A 286 0.69 -10.71 -1.04
N ILE A 287 -0.55 -10.21 -1.15
CA ILE A 287 -1.51 -10.12 -0.04
C ILE A 287 -1.81 -11.52 0.51
N ASN A 288 -2.11 -12.48 -0.36
CA ASN A 288 -2.30 -13.88 0.04
C ASN A 288 -1.06 -14.46 0.71
N GLY A 289 0.15 -14.15 0.21
CA GLY A 289 1.41 -14.54 0.83
C GLY A 289 1.58 -13.99 2.24
N ILE A 290 1.16 -12.74 2.49
CA ILE A 290 1.16 -12.09 3.80
C ILE A 290 0.20 -12.81 4.74
N ILE A 291 -1.07 -13.00 4.33
CA ILE A 291 -2.09 -13.67 5.16
C ILE A 291 -1.62 -15.09 5.53
N ILE A 292 -1.22 -15.89 4.55
CA ILE A 292 -0.78 -17.27 4.80
C ILE A 292 0.48 -17.29 5.67
N SER A 293 1.41 -16.35 5.50
CA SER A 293 2.59 -16.26 6.39
C SER A 293 2.19 -16.09 7.86
N ILE A 294 1.15 -15.29 8.14
CA ILE A 294 0.61 -15.10 9.49
C ILE A 294 -0.06 -16.40 9.98
N LEU A 295 -0.96 -16.99 9.17
CA LEU A 295 -1.68 -18.20 9.53
C LEU A 295 -0.77 -19.40 9.82
N MET A 296 0.41 -19.46 9.17
CA MET A 296 1.40 -20.52 9.35
C MET A 296 2.23 -20.38 10.63
N ARG A 297 2.17 -19.25 11.34
CA ARG A 297 3.04 -18.98 12.49
C ARG A 297 2.38 -18.39 13.73
N ALA A 298 1.15 -17.94 13.61
CA ALA A 298 0.41 -17.33 14.72
C ALA A 298 -0.88 -18.07 14.99
N LYS A 299 -1.22 -18.26 16.26
CA LYS A 299 -2.53 -18.76 16.71
C LYS A 299 -3.58 -17.63 16.70
N PRO A 300 -4.89 -17.96 16.71
CA PRO A 300 -5.97 -16.97 16.74
C PRO A 300 -5.98 -16.06 17.98
N ASP A 301 -5.39 -16.51 19.09
CA ASP A 301 -5.20 -15.75 20.31
C ASP A 301 -3.94 -14.85 20.30
N GLU A 302 -3.03 -15.08 19.34
CA GLU A 302 -1.82 -14.28 19.16
C GLU A 302 -2.00 -13.18 18.11
N VAL A 303 -2.76 -13.47 17.02
CA VAL A 303 -3.02 -12.51 15.92
C VAL A 303 -4.46 -12.61 15.47
N LYS A 304 -5.12 -11.47 15.40
CA LYS A 304 -6.46 -11.30 14.81
C LYS A 304 -6.35 -10.56 13.47
N LEU A 305 -7.24 -10.92 12.55
CA LEU A 305 -7.31 -10.34 11.20
C LEU A 305 -8.63 -9.59 11.00
N MET A 306 -8.54 -8.39 10.46
CA MET A 306 -9.64 -7.64 9.86
C MET A 306 -9.40 -7.58 8.36
N LEU A 307 -10.27 -8.20 7.56
CA LEU A 307 -10.13 -8.24 6.11
C LEU A 307 -11.22 -7.41 5.44
N ILE A 308 -10.84 -6.53 4.52
CA ILE A 308 -11.74 -5.62 3.80
C ILE A 308 -11.51 -5.83 2.30
N ASP A 309 -12.56 -6.26 1.59
CA ASP A 309 -12.56 -6.56 0.15
C ASP A 309 -13.78 -5.95 -0.53
N PRO A 310 -13.73 -4.68 -0.93
CA PRO A 310 -14.86 -4.00 -1.57
C PRO A 310 -15.29 -4.65 -2.90
N LYS A 311 -14.35 -5.29 -3.59
CA LYS A 311 -14.58 -5.97 -4.88
C LYS A 311 -15.18 -7.36 -4.75
N LYS A 312 -15.17 -7.97 -3.56
CA LYS A 312 -15.68 -9.33 -3.27
C LYS A 312 -14.99 -10.44 -4.08
N VAL A 313 -13.72 -10.27 -4.45
CA VAL A 313 -13.03 -11.18 -5.38
C VAL A 313 -11.91 -11.97 -4.70
N GLU A 314 -11.10 -11.29 -3.87
CA GLU A 314 -9.80 -11.83 -3.44
C GLU A 314 -9.83 -12.45 -2.03
N LEU A 315 -10.48 -11.78 -1.06
CA LEU A 315 -10.36 -12.16 0.35
C LEU A 315 -11.51 -13.01 0.87
N GLY A 316 -12.59 -13.16 0.11
CA GLY A 316 -13.78 -13.95 0.50
C GLY A 316 -13.47 -15.40 0.87
N ILE A 317 -12.40 -16.00 0.32
CA ILE A 317 -11.94 -17.37 0.61
C ILE A 317 -11.49 -17.56 2.06
N TYR A 318 -11.16 -16.48 2.77
CA TYR A 318 -10.74 -16.53 4.18
C TYR A 318 -11.91 -16.51 5.16
N ASN A 319 -13.17 -16.36 4.71
CA ASN A 319 -14.30 -16.44 5.62
C ASN A 319 -14.33 -17.75 6.38
N GLY A 320 -14.55 -17.67 7.70
CA GLY A 320 -14.61 -18.83 8.58
C GLY A 320 -13.30 -19.25 9.23
N ILE A 321 -12.15 -18.60 8.89
CA ILE A 321 -10.92 -18.88 9.64
C ILE A 321 -10.99 -18.28 11.06
N PRO A 322 -10.44 -18.94 12.10
CA PRO A 322 -10.59 -18.52 13.49
C PRO A 322 -9.82 -17.23 13.86
N HIS A 323 -8.95 -16.77 12.96
CA HIS A 323 -8.21 -15.52 13.14
C HIS A 323 -9.05 -14.28 12.83
N LEU A 324 -10.15 -14.42 12.07
CA LEU A 324 -11.00 -13.28 11.72
C LEU A 324 -11.71 -12.72 12.95
N MET A 325 -11.67 -11.41 13.11
CA MET A 325 -12.49 -10.68 14.08
C MET A 325 -13.96 -10.68 13.68
N ARG A 326 -14.23 -10.65 12.39
CA ARG A 326 -15.56 -10.69 11.77
C ARG A 326 -15.45 -11.22 10.34
N PRO A 327 -16.55 -11.61 9.70
CA PRO A 327 -16.56 -11.96 8.27
C PRO A 327 -15.96 -10.84 7.43
N VAL A 328 -15.36 -11.19 6.28
CA VAL A 328 -14.73 -10.23 5.36
C VAL A 328 -15.71 -9.10 5.03
N VAL A 329 -15.29 -7.86 5.28
CA VAL A 329 -16.09 -6.68 5.04
C VAL A 329 -16.07 -6.33 3.57
N THR A 330 -17.24 -6.31 2.94
CA THR A 330 -17.36 -6.09 1.49
C THR A 330 -18.07 -4.80 1.12
N ASP A 331 -18.79 -4.18 2.05
CA ASP A 331 -19.46 -2.90 1.84
C ASP A 331 -18.53 -1.76 2.26
N PRO A 332 -18.27 -0.74 1.40
CA PRO A 332 -17.36 0.36 1.72
C PRO A 332 -17.79 1.22 2.93
N ARG A 333 -19.09 1.39 3.17
CA ARG A 333 -19.59 2.13 4.35
C ARG A 333 -19.34 1.34 5.63
N GLN A 334 -19.61 0.04 5.61
CA GLN A 334 -19.26 -0.86 6.72
C GLN A 334 -17.75 -0.93 6.97
N ALA A 335 -16.95 -0.83 5.92
CA ALA A 335 -15.48 -0.77 6.04
C ALA A 335 -15.03 0.49 6.78
N SER A 336 -15.64 1.65 6.50
CA SER A 336 -15.37 2.89 7.23
C SER A 336 -15.69 2.74 8.72
N VAL A 337 -16.84 2.20 9.07
CA VAL A 337 -17.22 1.92 10.46
C VAL A 337 -16.27 0.93 11.12
N ALA A 338 -15.88 -0.14 10.41
CA ALA A 338 -14.93 -1.12 10.93
C ALA A 338 -13.55 -0.51 11.23
N LEU A 339 -13.06 0.38 10.36
CA LEU A 339 -11.80 1.12 10.60
C LEU A 339 -11.90 2.05 11.79
N GLN A 340 -13.02 2.76 11.96
CA GLN A 340 -13.26 3.61 13.12
C GLN A 340 -13.24 2.79 14.43
N LYS A 341 -13.87 1.61 14.44
CA LYS A 341 -13.84 0.69 15.57
C LYS A 341 -12.44 0.17 15.89
N LEU A 342 -11.59 -0.03 14.87
CA LEU A 342 -10.18 -0.37 15.11
C LEU A 342 -9.41 0.79 15.77
N VAL A 343 -9.72 2.03 15.42
CA VAL A 343 -9.15 3.21 16.10
C VAL A 343 -9.59 3.28 17.56
N GLU A 344 -10.88 3.07 17.84
CA GLU A 344 -11.40 3.01 19.21
C GLU A 344 -10.71 1.91 20.03
N GLU A 345 -10.52 0.72 19.45
CA GLU A 345 -9.78 -0.38 20.10
C GLU A 345 -8.31 -0.04 20.34
N MET A 346 -7.68 0.66 19.41
CA MET A 346 -6.31 1.15 19.57
C MET A 346 -6.22 2.12 20.78
N GLU A 347 -7.13 3.09 20.88
CA GLU A 347 -7.17 4.06 21.98
C GLU A 347 -7.44 3.36 23.33
N ARG A 348 -8.34 2.37 23.35
CA ARG A 348 -8.57 1.52 24.52
C ARG A 348 -7.30 0.79 24.96
N ARG A 349 -6.52 0.26 24.00
CA ARG A 349 -5.23 -0.41 24.27
C ARG A 349 -4.19 0.57 24.82
N PHE A 350 -4.08 1.76 24.27
CA PHE A 350 -3.18 2.79 24.81
C PHE A 350 -3.52 3.13 26.26
N SER A 351 -4.80 3.30 26.60
CA SER A 351 -5.23 3.51 27.99
C SER A 351 -4.88 2.32 28.89
N THR A 352 -4.94 1.09 28.37
CA THR A 352 -4.53 -0.11 29.09
C THR A 352 -3.02 -0.17 29.28
N PHE A 353 -2.23 0.22 28.29
CA PHE A 353 -0.77 0.28 28.39
C PHE A 353 -0.34 1.32 29.42
N GLU A 354 -0.98 2.48 29.44
CA GLU A 354 -0.72 3.53 30.43
C GLU A 354 -0.98 3.04 31.86
N LYS A 355 -2.15 2.40 32.11
CA LYS A 355 -2.50 1.83 33.42
C LYS A 355 -1.48 0.80 33.89
N ASN A 356 -0.93 0.00 32.99
CA ASN A 356 0.07 -1.04 33.30
C ASN A 356 1.52 -0.53 33.20
N LYS A 357 1.73 0.77 32.93
CA LYS A 357 3.04 1.42 32.83
C LYS A 357 3.96 0.78 31.77
N VAL A 358 3.40 0.32 30.67
CA VAL A 358 4.11 -0.24 29.52
C VAL A 358 3.94 0.65 28.29
N LYS A 359 4.86 0.56 27.33
CA LYS A 359 4.88 1.46 26.17
C LYS A 359 4.15 0.90 24.95
N ASN A 360 4.03 -0.41 24.85
CA ASN A 360 3.54 -1.09 23.65
C ASN A 360 3.00 -2.49 24.01
N ILE A 361 2.46 -3.18 23.00
CA ILE A 361 1.89 -4.52 23.15
C ILE A 361 2.94 -5.57 23.55
N GLU A 362 4.20 -5.45 23.10
CA GLU A 362 5.28 -6.36 23.50
C GLU A 362 5.54 -6.24 25.01
N GLY A 363 5.62 -5.00 25.51
CA GLY A 363 5.77 -4.73 26.95
C GLY A 363 4.58 -5.27 27.74
N TYR A 364 3.35 -5.07 27.25
CA TYR A 364 2.14 -5.60 27.88
C TYR A 364 2.16 -7.14 27.92
N ASN A 365 2.46 -7.76 26.79
CA ASN A 365 2.50 -9.21 26.67
C ASN A 365 3.69 -9.87 27.40
N SER A 366 4.64 -9.10 27.91
CA SER A 366 5.71 -9.60 28.79
C SER A 366 5.29 -9.69 30.26
N LEU A 367 4.17 -9.07 30.64
CA LEU A 367 3.63 -9.15 32.00
C LEU A 367 2.98 -10.53 32.24
N ASP A 368 2.81 -10.88 33.53
CA ASP A 368 2.12 -12.12 33.94
C ASP A 368 0.59 -11.91 34.00
N ILE A 369 0.01 -11.52 32.86
CA ILE A 369 -1.42 -11.26 32.70
C ILE A 369 -1.91 -11.87 31.38
N GLU A 370 -3.20 -11.85 31.13
CA GLU A 370 -3.79 -12.30 29.85
C GLU A 370 -3.16 -11.55 28.68
N LYS A 371 -2.67 -12.30 27.71
CA LYS A 371 -1.99 -11.74 26.53
C LYS A 371 -2.99 -11.06 25.59
N MET A 372 -2.56 -9.98 24.99
CA MET A 372 -3.35 -9.22 24.03
C MET A 372 -2.92 -9.60 22.60
N PRO A 373 -3.86 -10.02 21.70
CA PRO A 373 -3.50 -10.36 20.33
C PRO A 373 -3.09 -9.11 19.51
N TYR A 374 -2.16 -9.28 18.59
CA TYR A 374 -1.97 -8.29 17.54
C TYR A 374 -3.21 -8.24 16.63
N ILE A 375 -3.51 -7.08 16.08
CA ILE A 375 -4.56 -6.91 15.09
C ILE A 375 -3.92 -6.45 13.78
N VAL A 376 -4.17 -7.18 12.69
CA VAL A 376 -3.71 -6.82 11.35
C VAL A 376 -4.92 -6.56 10.49
N CYS A 377 -5.06 -5.31 10.02
CA CYS A 377 -6.09 -4.92 9.06
C CYS A 377 -5.52 -4.97 7.65
N ILE A 378 -6.19 -5.69 6.75
CA ILE A 378 -5.79 -5.82 5.34
C ILE A 378 -6.93 -5.32 4.46
N ILE A 379 -6.63 -4.35 3.62
CA ILE A 379 -7.54 -3.76 2.64
C ILE A 379 -7.04 -4.13 1.25
N ASP A 380 -7.83 -4.89 0.47
CA ASP A 380 -7.42 -5.29 -0.88
C ASP A 380 -7.33 -4.10 -1.83
N GLU A 381 -8.35 -3.24 -1.86
CA GLU A 381 -8.38 -2.08 -2.75
C GLU A 381 -8.76 -0.81 -1.98
N LEU A 382 -7.75 -0.06 -1.56
CA LEU A 382 -7.95 1.18 -0.82
C LEU A 382 -8.64 2.26 -1.67
N ALA A 383 -8.40 2.29 -3.00
CA ALA A 383 -8.97 3.28 -3.88
C ALA A 383 -10.51 3.24 -3.88
N ASP A 384 -11.11 2.05 -3.83
CA ASP A 384 -12.57 1.88 -3.81
C ASP A 384 -13.19 2.44 -2.52
N LEU A 385 -12.52 2.28 -1.38
CA LEU A 385 -12.94 2.90 -0.11
C LEU A 385 -12.83 4.42 -0.16
N MET A 386 -11.74 4.93 -0.74
CA MET A 386 -11.52 6.37 -0.88
C MET A 386 -12.53 7.05 -1.82
N MET A 387 -13.14 6.31 -2.73
CA MET A 387 -14.21 6.86 -3.59
C MET A 387 -15.53 7.06 -2.84
N VAL A 388 -15.81 6.26 -1.82
CA VAL A 388 -17.12 6.25 -1.13
C VAL A 388 -17.08 6.99 0.21
N ALA A 389 -16.01 6.82 0.99
CA ALA A 389 -15.89 7.33 2.36
C ALA A 389 -14.48 7.92 2.61
N SER A 390 -14.05 8.84 1.73
CA SER A 390 -12.67 9.34 1.70
C SER A 390 -12.21 9.96 3.02
N LYS A 391 -13.03 10.83 3.62
CA LYS A 391 -12.64 11.58 4.83
C LYS A 391 -12.51 10.67 6.04
N GLU A 392 -13.47 9.79 6.24
CA GLU A 392 -13.55 8.86 7.37
C GLU A 392 -12.43 7.81 7.29
N VAL A 393 -12.24 7.22 6.10
CA VAL A 393 -11.17 6.24 5.84
C VAL A 393 -9.80 6.89 6.03
N GLN A 394 -9.58 8.08 5.45
CA GLN A 394 -8.33 8.81 5.60
C GLN A 394 -8.05 9.16 7.07
N ALA A 395 -9.05 9.67 7.79
CA ALA A 395 -8.90 9.99 9.21
C ALA A 395 -8.53 8.76 10.05
N SER A 396 -9.13 7.61 9.76
CA SER A 396 -8.83 6.35 10.47
C SER A 396 -7.43 5.81 10.17
N ILE A 397 -6.93 5.96 8.94
CA ILE A 397 -5.57 5.50 8.56
C ILE A 397 -4.49 6.44 9.09
N MET A 398 -4.77 7.74 9.19
CA MET A 398 -3.81 8.75 9.68
C MET A 398 -3.63 8.74 11.21
N ARG A 399 -4.49 8.05 11.95
CA ARG A 399 -4.39 7.86 13.39
C ARG A 399 -3.54 6.65 13.77
#